data_77d7e4ba3813ab4210369bf010b4bd07
#
_entry.id   77d7e4ba3813ab4210369bf010b4bd07
#
_cell.length_a   1.000
_cell.length_b   1.000
_cell.length_c   1.000
_cell.angle_alpha   90.00
_cell.angle_beta   90.00
_cell.angle_gamma   90.00
#
_symmetry.space_group_name_H-M   'P 1'
#
loop_
_entity.id
_entity.type
_entity.pdbx_description
1 polymer ?
#
loop_
_entity_poly.entity_id
_entity_poly.type
_entity_poly.pdbx_seq_one_letter_code
_entity_poly.pdbx_strand_id
1 'polypeptide(L)'
;MNITQEQLQKGTMVKINPQSDRTRKVIVEGLIQEVLTKAPSHPHGLLVRLQSGETGRVKELSRGLEVKAEPEEAGLKLVERQIEDIIADGESHFGEFKSSCLWSQALSKEAILDRNISQYGTQTSKIIIAKSIAGFLNADGGRLVIGVKEIKDQDEVQVIGVNGEIPKLKDKTLDGYRRMLLDSVILPYFPSFVFNRINDYLKISFHDIGDATVCLVNMCKSKRRVFLELNNSDVFMVRIDASTRQVIGEDLVEYCLSRFE
;
A
#
# COMPACT_ATOMS: atom_id res chain seq x y z
N MET A 1 43.18 4.36 -1.64
CA MET A 1 42.29 5.28 -2.38
C MET A 1 41.83 6.36 -1.42
N ASN A 2 42.01 7.65 -1.78
CA ASN A 2 41.48 8.73 -0.94
C ASN A 2 39.99 8.93 -1.29
N ILE A 3 39.12 8.66 -0.34
CA ILE A 3 37.69 8.89 -0.47
C ILE A 3 37.46 10.39 -0.32
N THR A 4 36.80 11.00 -1.31
CA THR A 4 36.46 12.43 -1.32
C THR A 4 35.05 12.70 -0.79
N GLN A 5 34.80 13.96 -0.36
CA GLN A 5 33.51 14.36 0.15
C GLN A 5 32.37 14.22 -0.90
N GLU A 6 32.68 14.40 -2.18
CA GLU A 6 31.74 14.23 -3.29
C GLU A 6 31.21 12.80 -3.43
N GLN A 7 31.99 11.82 -2.97
CA GLN A 7 31.62 10.40 -2.97
C GLN A 7 30.79 9.98 -1.75
N LEU A 8 30.68 10.86 -0.75
CA LEU A 8 30.00 10.59 0.52
C LEU A 8 28.74 11.46 0.64
N GLN A 9 27.67 11.01 0.01
CA GLN A 9 26.37 11.65 0.14
C GLN A 9 25.54 10.99 1.24
N LYS A 10 24.53 11.70 1.75
CA LYS A 10 23.54 11.11 2.66
C LYS A 10 22.91 9.87 2.00
N GLY A 11 22.91 8.74 2.70
CA GLY A 11 22.42 7.46 2.18
C GLY A 11 23.49 6.59 1.49
N THR A 12 24.75 7.04 1.38
CA THR A 12 25.85 6.18 0.88
C THR A 12 26.19 5.13 1.93
N MET A 13 26.26 3.86 1.51
CA MET A 13 26.71 2.76 2.36
C MET A 13 28.22 2.79 2.54
N VAL A 14 28.70 2.82 3.75
CA VAL A 14 30.11 2.92 4.08
C VAL A 14 30.51 2.00 5.24
N LYS A 15 31.78 1.61 5.24
CA LYS A 15 32.41 0.99 6.41
C LYS A 15 33.20 2.04 7.18
N ILE A 16 32.90 2.17 8.46
CA ILE A 16 33.56 3.14 9.34
C ILE A 16 34.31 2.44 10.48
N ASN A 17 35.37 3.09 10.99
CA ASN A 17 35.86 2.80 12.33
C ASN A 17 35.16 3.73 13.32
N PRO A 18 34.34 3.21 14.26
CA PRO A 18 33.67 4.01 15.26
C PRO A 18 34.66 4.79 16.12
N GLN A 19 34.33 6.03 16.49
CA GLN A 19 35.17 6.83 17.41
C GLN A 19 35.24 6.22 18.81
N SER A 20 34.25 5.41 19.20
CA SER A 20 34.22 4.68 20.45
C SER A 20 35.28 3.55 20.53
N ASP A 21 35.73 3.02 19.37
CA ASP A 21 36.75 1.99 19.32
C ASP A 21 38.15 2.59 19.21
N ARG A 22 38.85 2.68 20.36
CA ARG A 22 40.24 3.14 20.44
C ARG A 22 41.22 2.18 19.76
N THR A 23 40.86 0.91 19.60
CA THR A 23 41.74 -0.13 19.00
C THR A 23 41.76 -0.06 17.48
N ARG A 24 40.77 0.62 16.87
CA ARG A 24 40.56 0.74 15.42
C ARG A 24 40.42 -0.61 14.68
N LYS A 25 40.01 -1.64 15.40
CA LYS A 25 39.85 -3.00 14.85
C LYS A 25 38.35 -3.24 14.49
N VAL A 26 37.43 -2.54 15.12
CA VAL A 26 36.01 -2.68 14.84
C VAL A 26 35.68 -1.90 13.57
N ILE A 27 34.98 -2.57 12.65
CA ILE A 27 34.42 -1.97 11.45
C ILE A 27 32.90 -2.10 11.55
N VAL A 28 32.21 -0.98 11.41
CA VAL A 28 30.75 -0.92 11.37
C VAL A 28 30.33 -0.47 9.98
N GLU A 29 29.37 -1.17 9.40
CA GLU A 29 28.78 -0.86 8.11
C GLU A 29 27.43 -0.19 8.31
N GLY A 30 27.16 0.88 7.55
CA GLY A 30 25.88 1.58 7.63
C GLY A 30 25.76 2.73 6.64
N LEU A 31 24.53 3.23 6.54
CA LEU A 31 24.20 4.36 5.68
C LEU A 31 24.59 5.69 6.34
N ILE A 32 25.18 6.59 5.57
CA ILE A 32 25.52 7.95 6.02
C ILE A 32 24.23 8.75 6.29
N GLN A 33 24.11 9.27 7.50
CA GLN A 33 23.12 10.29 7.86
C GLN A 33 23.66 11.70 7.55
N GLU A 34 24.94 11.93 7.91
CA GLU A 34 25.58 13.25 7.81
C GLU A 34 27.10 13.11 7.68
N VAL A 35 27.71 13.96 6.84
CA VAL A 35 29.18 14.09 6.74
C VAL A 35 29.63 15.22 7.65
N LEU A 36 30.41 14.90 8.69
CA LEU A 36 30.83 15.84 9.73
C LEU A 36 32.15 16.56 9.37
N THR A 37 32.95 16.02 8.44
CA THR A 37 34.19 16.66 7.98
C THR A 37 33.89 17.68 6.89
N LYS A 38 34.32 18.93 7.08
CA LYS A 38 34.15 20.00 6.08
C LYS A 38 35.23 20.02 4.99
N ALA A 39 36.33 19.32 5.21
CA ALA A 39 37.42 19.24 4.22
C ALA A 39 37.09 18.27 3.08
N PRO A 40 37.50 18.53 1.83
CA PRO A 40 37.18 17.68 0.68
C PRO A 40 37.79 16.28 0.77
N SER A 41 38.88 16.10 1.54
CA SER A 41 39.51 14.80 1.82
C SER A 41 40.22 14.81 3.16
N HIS A 42 40.53 13.64 3.72
CA HIS A 42 41.26 13.52 4.96
C HIS A 42 42.11 12.21 4.94
N PRO A 43 43.42 12.23 5.34
CA PRO A 43 44.33 11.08 5.27
C PRO A 43 43.81 9.84 6.02
N HIS A 44 43.06 10.03 7.09
CA HIS A 44 42.51 8.94 7.91
C HIS A 44 41.01 8.62 7.61
N GLY A 45 40.48 9.13 6.49
CA GLY A 45 39.08 9.04 6.11
C GLY A 45 38.22 10.17 6.69
N LEU A 46 37.18 10.54 5.97
CA LEU A 46 36.21 11.57 6.38
C LEU A 46 35.38 11.06 7.55
N LEU A 47 35.07 11.95 8.49
CA LEU A 47 34.23 11.64 9.64
C LEU A 47 32.76 11.76 9.24
N VAL A 48 32.00 10.73 9.50
CA VAL A 48 30.56 10.67 9.19
C VAL A 48 29.78 10.18 10.40
N ARG A 49 28.49 10.50 10.43
CA ARG A 49 27.48 9.89 11.30
C ARG A 49 26.62 8.97 10.48
N LEU A 50 26.43 7.74 10.95
CA LEU A 50 25.55 6.75 10.35
C LEU A 50 24.09 6.97 10.83
N GLN A 51 23.13 6.41 10.10
CA GLN A 51 21.72 6.43 10.49
C GLN A 51 21.46 5.66 11.80
N SER A 52 22.33 4.70 12.14
CA SER A 52 22.33 4.01 13.44
C SER A 52 22.74 4.90 14.63
N GLY A 53 23.20 6.14 14.35
CA GLY A 53 23.69 7.10 15.34
C GLY A 53 25.19 7.01 15.60
N GLU A 54 25.88 6.00 15.12
CA GLU A 54 27.31 5.83 15.30
C GLU A 54 28.10 6.84 14.47
N THR A 55 29.20 7.33 15.07
CA THR A 55 30.09 8.28 14.42
C THR A 55 31.45 7.67 14.23
N GLY A 56 32.02 7.74 13.03
CA GLY A 56 33.32 7.15 12.75
C GLY A 56 33.95 7.65 11.44
N ARG A 57 35.20 7.24 11.22
CA ARG A 57 35.94 7.58 10.00
C ARG A 57 35.73 6.54 8.93
N VAL A 58 35.36 6.99 7.72
CA VAL A 58 35.16 6.12 6.57
C VAL A 58 36.46 5.47 6.15
N LYS A 59 36.46 4.15 6.01
CA LYS A 59 37.56 3.32 5.53
C LYS A 59 37.35 2.85 4.13
N GLU A 60 36.14 2.42 3.81
CA GLU A 60 35.77 1.91 2.50
C GLU A 60 34.37 2.41 2.14
N LEU A 61 34.21 2.71 0.85
CA LEU A 61 32.89 2.69 0.27
C LEU A 61 32.52 1.22 0.14
N SER A 62 31.48 0.77 0.81
CA SER A 62 30.92 -0.54 0.49
C SER A 62 30.46 -0.45 -0.95
N ARG A 63 31.20 -1.10 -1.86
CA ARG A 63 30.64 -1.49 -3.14
C ARG A 63 29.58 -2.56 -2.80
N GLY A 64 28.45 -2.11 -2.25
CA GLY A 64 27.23 -2.84 -2.41
C GLY A 64 27.16 -3.20 -3.88
N LEU A 65 26.78 -4.41 -4.21
CA LEU A 65 26.08 -4.68 -5.45
C LEU A 65 25.39 -3.38 -5.79
N GLU A 66 25.56 -2.84 -6.99
CA GLU A 66 24.73 -1.75 -7.47
C GLU A 66 23.26 -2.16 -7.26
N VAL A 67 22.82 -2.05 -6.02
CA VAL A 67 21.47 -1.64 -5.76
C VAL A 67 21.53 -0.23 -6.33
N LYS A 68 21.23 -0.07 -7.63
CA LYS A 68 20.70 1.19 -8.12
C LYS A 68 19.86 1.65 -6.96
N ALA A 69 20.24 2.78 -6.34
CA ALA A 69 19.36 3.53 -5.49
C ALA A 69 18.21 3.93 -6.39
N GLU A 70 17.30 2.98 -6.59
CA GLU A 70 15.93 3.31 -6.82
C GLU A 70 15.55 4.03 -5.54
N PRO A 71 15.07 5.29 -5.63
CA PRO A 71 14.51 5.93 -4.46
C PRO A 71 13.59 4.91 -3.82
N GLU A 72 13.54 4.88 -2.47
CA GLU A 72 12.55 4.11 -1.71
C GLU A 72 11.14 4.68 -1.99
N GLU A 73 10.73 4.64 -3.23
CA GLU A 73 9.38 4.49 -3.73
C GLU A 73 9.11 2.99 -3.91
N ALA A 74 9.33 2.23 -2.85
CA ALA A 74 8.78 0.90 -2.70
C ALA A 74 7.32 1.00 -2.25
N GLY A 75 6.59 1.94 -2.85
CA GLY A 75 5.16 2.06 -2.82
C GLY A 75 4.76 2.46 -4.23
N LEU A 76 4.04 1.58 -4.94
CA LEU A 76 3.41 1.87 -6.22
C LEU A 76 4.29 1.92 -7.48
N LYS A 77 5.20 0.98 -7.70
CA LYS A 77 5.47 0.51 -9.07
C LYS A 77 4.49 -0.59 -9.47
N LEU A 78 3.19 -0.34 -9.33
CA LEU A 78 2.21 -0.91 -10.25
C LEU A 78 2.48 -0.19 -11.57
N VAL A 79 3.06 -0.90 -12.55
CA VAL A 79 3.19 -0.43 -13.93
C VAL A 79 1.87 0.26 -14.30
N GLU A 80 1.91 1.51 -14.74
CA GLU A 80 0.73 2.22 -15.23
C GLU A 80 0.20 1.40 -16.42
N ARG A 81 -0.80 0.58 -16.14
CA ARG A 81 -1.53 -0.18 -17.16
C ARG A 81 -2.77 0.60 -17.52
N GLN A 82 -3.16 0.52 -18.77
CA GLN A 82 -4.44 1.08 -19.21
C GLN A 82 -5.57 0.38 -18.47
N ILE A 83 -6.65 1.09 -18.17
CA ILE A 83 -7.77 0.55 -17.40
C ILE A 83 -8.46 -0.59 -18.17
N GLU A 84 -8.48 -0.52 -19.48
CA GLU A 84 -9.03 -1.53 -20.37
C GLU A 84 -8.28 -2.87 -20.24
N ASP A 85 -6.94 -2.83 -20.15
CA ASP A 85 -6.13 -4.03 -19.95
C ASP A 85 -6.37 -4.65 -18.57
N ILE A 86 -6.57 -3.82 -17.54
CA ILE A 86 -6.88 -4.27 -16.18
C ILE A 86 -8.24 -4.98 -16.14
N ILE A 87 -9.22 -4.46 -16.88
CA ILE A 87 -10.56 -5.05 -16.96
C ILE A 87 -10.54 -6.32 -17.81
N ALA A 88 -9.77 -6.36 -18.90
CA ALA A 88 -9.63 -7.53 -19.75
C ALA A 88 -8.96 -8.72 -19.04
N ASP A 89 -8.07 -8.47 -18.07
CA ASP A 89 -7.43 -9.53 -17.28
C ASP A 89 -8.41 -10.25 -16.33
N GLY A 90 -9.56 -9.65 -16.01
CA GLY A 90 -10.54 -10.21 -15.08
C GLY A 90 -10.14 -10.14 -13.60
N GLU A 91 -10.94 -10.76 -12.73
CA GLU A 91 -10.60 -10.94 -11.33
C GLU A 91 -9.45 -11.94 -11.16
N SER A 92 -8.52 -11.63 -10.26
CA SER A 92 -7.29 -12.40 -10.06
C SER A 92 -6.71 -12.15 -8.67
N HIS A 93 -5.53 -12.72 -8.38
CA HIS A 93 -4.77 -12.39 -7.18
C HIS A 93 -4.49 -10.87 -7.07
N PHE A 94 -4.32 -10.18 -8.19
CA PHE A 94 -3.99 -8.74 -8.23
C PHE A 94 -5.15 -7.84 -8.66
N GLY A 95 -6.33 -8.38 -8.95
CA GLY A 95 -7.48 -7.65 -9.46
C GLY A 95 -8.79 -8.07 -8.81
N GLU A 96 -9.65 -7.11 -8.53
CA GLU A 96 -11.01 -7.31 -7.99
C GLU A 96 -11.96 -6.29 -8.59
N PHE A 97 -13.19 -6.70 -8.92
CA PHE A 97 -14.23 -5.82 -9.45
C PHE A 97 -15.37 -5.67 -8.47
N LYS A 98 -15.90 -4.47 -8.37
CA LYS A 98 -17.13 -4.18 -7.62
C LYS A 98 -18.02 -3.28 -8.45
N SER A 99 -19.27 -3.66 -8.55
CA SER A 99 -20.24 -2.92 -9.35
C SER A 99 -20.55 -1.53 -8.77
N SER A 100 -20.45 -1.35 -7.45
CA SER A 100 -20.87 -0.14 -6.75
C SER A 100 -20.29 -0.06 -5.34
N CYS A 101 -20.04 1.14 -4.86
CA CYS A 101 -19.76 1.41 -3.44
C CYS A 101 -21.00 1.73 -2.62
N LEU A 102 -22.11 2.11 -3.27
CA LEU A 102 -23.34 2.58 -2.64
C LEU A 102 -24.55 1.66 -2.85
N TRP A 103 -24.37 0.45 -3.40
CA TRP A 103 -25.48 -0.45 -3.72
C TRP A 103 -26.32 -0.86 -2.49
N SER A 104 -25.72 -0.94 -1.30
CA SER A 104 -26.41 -1.30 -0.06
C SER A 104 -27.49 -0.30 0.37
N GLN A 105 -27.50 0.90 -0.20
CA GLN A 105 -28.59 1.87 0.02
C GLN A 105 -29.87 1.49 -0.72
N ALA A 106 -29.79 0.57 -1.68
CA ALA A 106 -30.91 0.08 -2.50
C ALA A 106 -31.01 -1.44 -2.46
N LEU A 107 -30.69 -2.06 -1.30
CA LEU A 107 -30.76 -3.52 -1.13
C LEU A 107 -32.18 -4.03 -1.39
N SER A 108 -32.29 -5.12 -2.14
CA SER A 108 -33.53 -5.86 -2.30
C SER A 108 -33.93 -6.54 -0.98
N LYS A 109 -35.23 -6.90 -0.84
CA LYS A 109 -35.72 -7.63 0.34
C LYS A 109 -35.02 -8.97 0.53
N GLU A 110 -34.65 -9.65 -0.57
CA GLU A 110 -33.92 -10.93 -0.58
C GLU A 110 -32.52 -10.76 -0.05
N ALA A 111 -31.81 -9.70 -0.47
CA ALA A 111 -30.46 -9.39 0.01
C ALA A 111 -30.43 -9.05 1.50
N ILE A 112 -31.51 -8.49 2.06
CA ILE A 112 -31.61 -8.19 3.49
C ILE A 112 -31.70 -9.48 4.33
N LEU A 113 -32.20 -10.59 3.77
CA LEU A 113 -32.29 -11.88 4.44
C LEU A 113 -30.95 -12.61 4.54
N ASP A 114 -29.95 -12.27 3.72
CA ASP A 114 -28.60 -12.81 3.84
C ASP A 114 -27.89 -12.20 5.05
N ARG A 115 -27.55 -13.03 6.06
CA ARG A 115 -26.85 -12.60 7.28
C ARG A 115 -25.49 -11.98 7.00
N ASN A 116 -24.77 -12.48 5.99
CA ASN A 116 -23.45 -11.96 5.64
C ASN A 116 -23.53 -10.53 5.07
N ILE A 117 -24.69 -10.18 4.52
CA ILE A 117 -24.98 -8.87 3.94
C ILE A 117 -25.68 -8.00 4.96
N SER A 118 -26.75 -8.51 5.58
CA SER A 118 -27.64 -7.73 6.44
C SER A 118 -27.01 -7.26 7.76
N GLN A 119 -25.99 -7.97 8.28
CA GLN A 119 -25.33 -7.61 9.54
C GLN A 119 -24.71 -6.20 9.55
N TYR A 120 -24.41 -5.66 8.39
CA TYR A 120 -23.80 -4.32 8.25
C TYR A 120 -24.81 -3.25 7.76
N GLY A 121 -26.06 -3.64 7.47
CA GLY A 121 -27.11 -2.72 7.03
C GLY A 121 -26.70 -1.89 5.81
N THR A 122 -26.92 -0.58 5.88
CA THR A 122 -26.59 0.36 4.79
C THR A 122 -25.09 0.56 4.55
N GLN A 123 -24.23 0.03 5.42
CA GLN A 123 -22.77 0.12 5.27
C GLN A 123 -22.17 -1.10 4.55
N THR A 124 -22.98 -2.10 4.20
CA THR A 124 -22.49 -3.39 3.66
C THR A 124 -21.56 -3.21 2.46
N SER A 125 -21.94 -2.42 1.44
CA SER A 125 -21.10 -2.22 0.26
C SER A 125 -19.75 -1.57 0.62
N LYS A 126 -19.74 -0.60 1.52
CA LYS A 126 -18.52 0.08 1.98
C LYS A 126 -17.60 -0.87 2.75
N ILE A 127 -18.17 -1.73 3.59
CA ILE A 127 -17.43 -2.74 4.35
C ILE A 127 -16.85 -3.81 3.41
N ILE A 128 -17.57 -4.21 2.37
CA ILE A 128 -17.04 -5.13 1.33
C ILE A 128 -15.84 -4.49 0.64
N ILE A 129 -15.93 -3.22 0.25
CA ILE A 129 -14.81 -2.46 -0.33
C ILE A 129 -13.63 -2.40 0.66
N ALA A 130 -13.89 -2.08 1.94
CA ALA A 130 -12.86 -2.04 2.97
C ALA A 130 -12.15 -3.40 3.13
N LYS A 131 -12.91 -4.51 3.15
CA LYS A 131 -12.36 -5.87 3.21
C LYS A 131 -11.47 -6.19 2.01
N SER A 132 -11.87 -5.84 0.79
CA SER A 132 -11.06 -6.03 -0.42
C SER A 132 -9.76 -5.22 -0.34
N ILE A 133 -9.83 -3.93 0.04
CA ILE A 133 -8.64 -3.08 0.20
C ILE A 133 -7.69 -3.66 1.26
N ALA A 134 -8.19 -4.04 2.44
CA ALA A 134 -7.36 -4.64 3.49
C ALA A 134 -6.73 -5.97 3.05
N GLY A 135 -7.48 -6.78 2.30
CA GLY A 135 -6.99 -8.03 1.72
C GLY A 135 -5.78 -7.82 0.83
N PHE A 136 -5.82 -6.84 -0.07
CA PHE A 136 -4.71 -6.48 -0.93
C PHE A 136 -3.52 -5.90 -0.15
N LEU A 137 -3.76 -5.00 0.81
CA LEU A 137 -2.69 -4.42 1.64
C LEU A 137 -1.94 -5.50 2.44
N ASN A 138 -2.65 -6.49 2.95
CA ASN A 138 -2.06 -7.58 3.73
C ASN A 138 -1.41 -8.67 2.84
N ALA A 139 -1.76 -8.75 1.57
CA ALA A 139 -1.13 -9.64 0.59
C ALA A 139 -0.02 -8.92 -0.21
N ASP A 140 -0.07 -8.96 -1.51
CA ASP A 140 0.98 -8.44 -2.40
C ASP A 140 0.61 -7.11 -3.07
N GLY A 141 -0.40 -6.42 -2.55
CA GLY A 141 -1.01 -5.27 -3.20
C GLY A 141 -1.95 -5.71 -4.33
N GLY A 142 -2.44 -4.75 -5.10
CA GLY A 142 -3.34 -5.04 -6.21
C GLY A 142 -4.23 -3.87 -6.57
N ARG A 143 -5.29 -4.17 -7.31
CA ARG A 143 -6.19 -3.19 -7.91
C ARG A 143 -7.63 -3.55 -7.62
N LEU A 144 -8.40 -2.57 -7.17
CA LEU A 144 -9.85 -2.66 -7.04
C LEU A 144 -10.48 -1.70 -8.04
N VAL A 145 -11.30 -2.22 -8.95
CA VAL A 145 -12.07 -1.39 -9.90
C VAL A 145 -13.52 -1.34 -9.44
N ILE A 146 -14.03 -0.14 -9.18
CA ILE A 146 -15.42 0.10 -8.80
C ILE A 146 -16.16 0.68 -10.00
N GLY A 147 -17.34 0.16 -10.29
CA GLY A 147 -18.13 0.47 -11.48
C GLY A 147 -18.03 -0.62 -12.55
N VAL A 148 -17.53 -1.80 -12.19
CA VAL A 148 -17.41 -2.96 -13.07
C VAL A 148 -18.09 -4.16 -12.41
N LYS A 149 -18.86 -4.94 -13.19
CA LYS A 149 -19.60 -6.12 -12.74
C LYS A 149 -19.25 -7.31 -13.62
N GLU A 150 -18.84 -8.41 -13.00
CA GLU A 150 -18.77 -9.69 -13.69
C GLU A 150 -20.16 -10.28 -13.93
N ILE A 151 -20.40 -10.78 -15.13
CA ILE A 151 -21.60 -11.52 -15.49
C ILE A 151 -21.30 -13.00 -15.30
N LYS A 152 -21.79 -13.56 -14.17
CA LYS A 152 -21.53 -14.92 -13.74
C LYS A 152 -21.92 -15.88 -14.83
N ASP A 153 -21.82 -16.43 -15.65
CA ASP A 153 -22.25 -17.40 -16.66
C ASP A 153 -21.75 -17.10 -18.08
N GLN A 154 -21.06 -16.01 -18.32
CA GLN A 154 -20.68 -15.59 -19.67
C GLN A 154 -19.21 -15.25 -19.86
N ASP A 155 -18.37 -15.34 -18.80
CA ASP A 155 -16.98 -14.80 -18.79
C ASP A 155 -16.91 -13.34 -19.32
N GLU A 156 -18.00 -12.60 -19.19
CA GLU A 156 -18.13 -11.23 -19.66
C GLU A 156 -18.12 -10.24 -18.49
N VAL A 157 -17.59 -9.08 -18.75
CA VAL A 157 -17.51 -7.97 -17.80
C VAL A 157 -18.36 -6.83 -18.32
N GLN A 158 -19.25 -6.31 -17.47
CA GLN A 158 -20.06 -5.15 -17.77
C GLN A 158 -19.50 -3.91 -17.05
N VAL A 159 -19.14 -2.88 -17.82
CA VAL A 159 -18.77 -1.59 -17.29
C VAL A 159 -20.05 -0.80 -17.01
N ILE A 160 -20.35 -0.56 -15.72
CA ILE A 160 -21.52 0.20 -15.26
C ILE A 160 -21.13 1.65 -14.99
N GLY A 161 -19.92 1.89 -14.51
CA GLY A 161 -19.42 3.16 -14.04
C GLY A 161 -19.95 3.57 -12.66
N VAL A 162 -19.37 4.63 -12.10
CA VAL A 162 -19.79 5.27 -10.85
C VAL A 162 -20.68 6.50 -11.08
N ASN A 163 -20.95 6.85 -12.34
CA ASN A 163 -21.71 8.03 -12.75
C ASN A 163 -23.10 8.10 -12.07
N GLY A 164 -23.78 6.96 -11.92
CA GLY A 164 -25.07 6.87 -11.24
C GLY A 164 -25.01 7.03 -9.71
N GLU A 165 -23.81 6.96 -9.11
CA GLU A 165 -23.60 7.15 -7.67
C GLU A 165 -23.26 8.60 -7.31
N ILE A 166 -22.58 9.32 -8.20
CA ILE A 166 -22.13 10.71 -7.99
C ILE A 166 -23.29 11.65 -7.58
N PRO A 167 -24.47 11.63 -8.22
CA PRO A 167 -25.59 12.49 -7.82
C PRO A 167 -26.11 12.23 -6.41
N LYS A 168 -25.84 11.05 -5.83
CA LYS A 168 -26.28 10.66 -4.47
C LYS A 168 -25.35 11.19 -3.37
N LEU A 169 -24.18 11.71 -3.76
CA LEU A 169 -23.19 12.26 -2.84
C LEU A 169 -23.56 13.70 -2.45
N LYS A 170 -23.08 14.12 -1.27
CA LYS A 170 -23.20 15.51 -0.82
C LYS A 170 -22.50 16.46 -1.79
N ASP A 171 -21.33 16.09 -2.22
CA ASP A 171 -20.51 16.81 -3.20
C ASP A 171 -20.55 16.00 -4.51
N LYS A 172 -21.41 16.43 -5.43
CA LYS A 172 -21.78 15.72 -6.67
C LYS A 172 -20.68 15.76 -7.73
N THR A 173 -19.45 15.37 -7.34
CA THR A 173 -18.25 15.39 -8.18
C THR A 173 -17.43 14.12 -8.01
N LEU A 174 -16.47 13.85 -8.91
CA LEU A 174 -15.49 12.76 -8.74
C LEU A 174 -14.61 12.98 -7.50
N ASP A 175 -14.29 14.22 -7.17
CA ASP A 175 -13.57 14.54 -5.93
C ASP A 175 -14.44 14.24 -4.70
N GLY A 176 -15.74 14.50 -4.78
CA GLY A 176 -16.72 14.09 -3.77
C GLY A 176 -16.79 12.56 -3.61
N TYR A 177 -16.65 11.80 -4.71
CA TYR A 177 -16.57 10.33 -4.66
C TYR A 177 -15.29 9.86 -3.98
N ARG A 178 -14.14 10.44 -4.32
CA ARG A 178 -12.87 10.18 -3.63
C ARG A 178 -12.97 10.44 -2.13
N ARG A 179 -13.52 11.59 -1.76
CA ARG A 179 -13.71 11.98 -0.36
C ARG A 179 -14.64 11.01 0.37
N MET A 180 -15.73 10.57 -0.27
CA MET A 180 -16.63 9.55 0.28
C MET A 180 -15.89 8.23 0.55
N LEU A 181 -15.01 7.77 -0.35
CA LEU A 181 -14.19 6.58 -0.10
C LEU A 181 -13.27 6.78 1.11
N LEU A 182 -12.60 7.93 1.22
CA LEU A 182 -11.71 8.21 2.35
C LEU A 182 -12.49 8.31 3.67
N ASP A 183 -13.56 9.08 3.71
CA ASP A 183 -14.30 9.40 4.94
C ASP A 183 -15.27 8.29 5.37
N SER A 184 -15.78 7.49 4.43
CA SER A 184 -16.80 6.48 4.73
C SER A 184 -16.33 5.03 4.55
N VAL A 185 -15.11 4.79 4.00
CA VAL A 185 -14.53 3.45 3.84
C VAL A 185 -13.21 3.34 4.59
N ILE A 186 -12.30 4.32 4.41
CA ILE A 186 -10.98 4.20 5.04
C ILE A 186 -11.01 4.66 6.50
N LEU A 187 -11.44 5.89 6.74
CA LEU A 187 -11.40 6.49 8.08
C LEU A 187 -12.14 5.66 9.16
N PRO A 188 -13.34 5.09 8.90
CA PRO A 188 -14.08 4.38 9.94
C PRO A 188 -13.55 2.98 10.26
N TYR A 189 -12.87 2.32 9.33
CA TYR A 189 -12.57 0.89 9.45
C TYR A 189 -11.07 0.58 9.51
N PHE A 190 -10.20 1.48 9.05
CA PHE A 190 -8.76 1.23 8.99
C PHE A 190 -8.03 1.85 10.16
N PRO A 191 -6.88 1.26 10.56
CA PRO A 191 -6.00 1.85 11.57
C PRO A 191 -5.56 3.26 11.16
N SER A 192 -5.41 4.15 12.13
CA SER A 192 -5.03 5.55 11.90
C SER A 192 -3.75 5.74 11.08
N PHE A 193 -2.80 4.81 11.17
CA PHE A 193 -1.57 4.91 10.40
C PHE A 193 -1.80 4.77 8.88
N VAL A 194 -2.85 4.05 8.45
CA VAL A 194 -3.24 3.94 7.03
C VAL A 194 -3.85 5.26 6.56
N PHE A 195 -4.80 5.82 7.32
CA PHE A 195 -5.45 7.08 6.97
C PHE A 195 -4.46 8.25 6.96
N ASN A 196 -3.61 8.37 7.99
CA ASN A 196 -2.67 9.49 8.14
C ASN A 196 -1.57 9.50 7.05
N ARG A 197 -1.32 8.36 6.41
CA ARG A 197 -0.32 8.19 5.36
C ARG A 197 -0.92 7.50 4.13
N ILE A 198 -2.13 7.90 3.77
CA ILE A 198 -2.94 7.20 2.75
C ILE A 198 -2.20 6.99 1.43
N ASN A 199 -1.42 7.97 0.99
CA ASN A 199 -0.69 7.91 -0.28
C ASN A 199 0.44 6.86 -0.28
N ASP A 200 0.87 6.38 0.89
CA ASP A 200 1.85 5.29 1.00
C ASP A 200 1.19 3.92 0.82
N TYR A 201 -0.13 3.84 0.93
CA TYR A 201 -0.90 2.60 0.92
C TYR A 201 -1.76 2.45 -0.32
N LEU A 202 -2.39 3.53 -0.79
CA LEU A 202 -3.29 3.46 -1.93
C LEU A 202 -3.35 4.77 -2.72
N LYS A 203 -3.66 4.63 -4.02
CA LYS A 203 -3.92 5.73 -4.96
C LYS A 203 -5.30 5.51 -5.58
N ILE A 204 -6.16 6.53 -5.51
CA ILE A 204 -7.47 6.52 -6.14
C ILE A 204 -7.40 7.36 -7.43
N SER A 205 -7.85 6.81 -8.54
CA SER A 205 -7.97 7.50 -9.82
C SER A 205 -9.31 7.17 -10.49
N PHE A 206 -9.70 7.99 -11.45
CA PHE A 206 -10.91 7.81 -12.23
C PHE A 206 -10.55 7.73 -13.71
N HIS A 207 -11.21 6.83 -14.42
CA HIS A 207 -10.94 6.56 -15.82
C HIS A 207 -12.25 6.44 -16.59
N ASP A 208 -12.33 7.07 -17.75
CA ASP A 208 -13.49 7.01 -18.62
C ASP A 208 -13.36 5.82 -19.59
N ILE A 209 -14.41 5.03 -19.72
CA ILE A 209 -14.54 3.91 -20.64
C ILE A 209 -15.86 4.10 -21.39
N GLY A 210 -15.80 4.60 -22.61
CA GLY A 210 -16.99 5.09 -23.32
C GLY A 210 -17.67 6.20 -22.51
N ASP A 211 -18.96 6.02 -22.23
CA ASP A 211 -19.77 6.99 -21.44
C ASP A 211 -19.72 6.73 -19.94
N ALA A 212 -19.02 5.70 -19.48
CA ALA A 212 -18.93 5.31 -18.08
C ALA A 212 -17.60 5.72 -17.46
N THR A 213 -17.63 6.28 -16.26
CA THR A 213 -16.43 6.56 -15.45
C THR A 213 -16.28 5.47 -14.39
N VAL A 214 -15.15 4.80 -14.32
CA VAL A 214 -14.83 3.83 -13.29
C VAL A 214 -13.84 4.41 -12.28
N CYS A 215 -13.91 3.92 -11.03
CA CYS A 215 -12.97 4.29 -9.99
C CYS A 215 -11.95 3.16 -9.79
N LEU A 216 -10.67 3.45 -10.00
CA LEU A 216 -9.56 2.54 -9.77
C LEU A 216 -8.87 2.89 -8.46
N VAL A 217 -8.79 1.91 -7.56
CA VAL A 217 -8.00 1.98 -6.33
C VAL A 217 -6.81 1.05 -6.48
N ASN A 218 -5.61 1.62 -6.58
CA ASN A 218 -4.36 0.87 -6.58
C ASN A 218 -3.85 0.76 -5.15
N MET A 219 -3.54 -0.45 -4.67
CA MET A 219 -3.00 -0.70 -3.34
C MET A 219 -1.59 -1.27 -3.44
N CYS A 220 -0.69 -0.79 -2.61
CA CYS A 220 0.63 -1.40 -2.43
C CYS A 220 0.60 -2.49 -1.37
N LYS A 221 1.63 -3.34 -1.37
CA LYS A 221 1.90 -4.30 -0.31
C LYS A 221 2.25 -3.55 0.98
N SER A 222 1.44 -3.71 2.05
CA SER A 222 1.73 -3.07 3.34
C SER A 222 2.91 -3.72 4.03
N LYS A 223 3.79 -2.92 4.64
CA LYS A 223 4.85 -3.40 5.54
C LYS A 223 4.33 -3.68 6.95
N ARG A 224 3.11 -3.27 7.27
CA ARG A 224 2.48 -3.44 8.59
C ARG A 224 1.18 -4.21 8.44
N ARG A 225 0.85 -4.98 9.45
CA ARG A 225 -0.43 -5.68 9.55
C ARG A 225 -1.58 -4.68 9.58
N VAL A 226 -2.57 -4.86 8.70
CA VAL A 226 -3.73 -3.98 8.58
C VAL A 226 -4.96 -4.75 9.07
N PHE A 227 -5.40 -4.45 10.27
CA PHE A 227 -6.65 -4.96 10.83
C PHE A 227 -7.77 -3.95 10.58
N LEU A 228 -8.93 -4.42 10.19
CA LEU A 228 -10.14 -3.60 10.11
C LEU A 228 -10.87 -3.67 11.44
N GLU A 229 -11.36 -2.54 11.93
CA GLU A 229 -12.30 -2.51 13.06
C GLU A 229 -13.73 -2.61 12.55
N LEU A 230 -14.37 -3.77 12.75
CA LEU A 230 -15.74 -4.05 12.33
C LEU A 230 -16.56 -4.56 13.52
N ASN A 231 -17.64 -3.86 13.88
CA ASN A 231 -18.50 -4.24 15.00
C ASN A 231 -17.74 -4.47 16.33
N ASN A 232 -16.80 -3.56 16.65
CA ASN A 232 -15.90 -3.62 17.82
C ASN A 232 -15.01 -4.87 17.85
N SER A 233 -14.68 -5.41 16.70
CA SER A 233 -13.76 -6.55 16.56
C SER A 233 -12.73 -6.29 15.49
N ASP A 234 -11.50 -6.70 15.76
CA ASP A 234 -10.41 -6.65 14.80
C ASP A 234 -10.55 -7.81 13.80
N VAL A 235 -10.60 -7.46 12.52
CA VAL A 235 -10.77 -8.41 11.41
C VAL A 235 -9.56 -8.33 10.49
N PHE A 236 -8.87 -9.46 10.29
CA PHE A 236 -7.73 -9.56 9.39
C PHE A 236 -8.14 -10.21 8.08
N MET A 237 -8.05 -9.46 7.01
CA MET A 237 -8.40 -9.92 5.66
C MET A 237 -7.16 -10.13 4.82
N VAL A 238 -7.14 -11.19 4.00
CA VAL A 238 -6.04 -11.51 3.08
C VAL A 238 -6.61 -11.83 1.70
N ARG A 239 -5.95 -11.37 0.65
CA ARG A 239 -6.22 -11.79 -0.72
C ARG A 239 -5.55 -13.12 -0.96
N ILE A 240 -6.32 -14.16 -1.26
CA ILE A 240 -5.86 -15.50 -1.58
C ILE A 240 -6.47 -15.85 -2.94
N ASP A 241 -5.63 -15.94 -3.95
CA ASP A 241 -6.06 -16.09 -5.34
C ASP A 241 -7.07 -14.98 -5.72
N ALA A 242 -8.18 -15.28 -6.37
CA ALA A 242 -9.24 -14.32 -6.71
C ALA A 242 -10.25 -14.06 -5.57
N SER A 243 -9.92 -14.38 -4.31
CA SER A 243 -10.84 -14.23 -3.17
C SER A 243 -10.22 -13.44 -2.02
N THR A 244 -11.01 -12.60 -1.35
CA THR A 244 -10.62 -11.96 -0.09
C THR A 244 -11.24 -12.72 1.08
N ARG A 245 -10.41 -13.28 1.96
CA ARG A 245 -10.84 -14.12 3.09
C ARG A 245 -10.38 -13.57 4.42
N GLN A 246 -11.15 -13.83 5.45
CA GLN A 246 -10.74 -13.58 6.83
C GLN A 246 -9.83 -14.71 7.30
N VAL A 247 -8.71 -14.36 7.91
CA VAL A 247 -7.77 -15.28 8.54
C VAL A 247 -7.83 -15.10 10.04
N ILE A 248 -7.94 -16.20 10.80
CA ILE A 248 -8.11 -16.19 12.26
C ILE A 248 -7.28 -17.30 12.92
N GLY A 249 -7.11 -17.23 14.24
CA GLY A 249 -6.49 -18.29 15.03
C GLY A 249 -5.02 -18.51 14.70
N GLU A 250 -4.61 -19.77 14.62
CA GLU A 250 -3.24 -20.19 14.35
C GLU A 250 -2.78 -19.77 12.95
N ASP A 251 -3.65 -19.92 11.93
CA ASP A 251 -3.37 -19.50 10.55
C ASP A 251 -3.02 -18.01 10.47
N LEU A 252 -3.66 -17.16 11.28
CA LEU A 252 -3.34 -15.74 11.34
C LEU A 252 -1.93 -15.49 11.88
N VAL A 253 -1.55 -16.23 12.94
CA VAL A 253 -0.21 -16.09 13.53
C VAL A 253 0.84 -16.53 12.52
N GLU A 254 0.67 -17.69 11.90
CA GLU A 254 1.59 -18.24 10.90
C GLU A 254 1.70 -17.32 9.68
N TYR A 255 0.58 -16.84 9.15
CA TYR A 255 0.57 -15.89 8.06
C TYR A 255 1.33 -14.59 8.41
N CYS A 256 1.09 -14.06 9.61
CA CYS A 256 1.75 -12.82 10.03
C CYS A 256 3.27 -12.99 10.20
N LEU A 257 3.72 -14.12 10.74
CA LEU A 257 5.15 -14.42 10.86
C LEU A 257 5.81 -14.53 9.49
N SER A 258 5.21 -15.26 8.55
CA SER A 258 5.80 -15.47 7.22
C SER A 258 5.77 -14.22 6.34
N ARG A 259 4.81 -13.32 6.56
CA ARG A 259 4.53 -12.21 5.63
C ARG A 259 5.12 -10.87 6.08
N PHE A 260 5.30 -10.64 7.38
CA PHE A 260 5.66 -9.32 7.94
C PHE A 260 6.96 -9.33 8.76
N GLU A 261 7.74 -10.38 8.67
CA GLU A 261 9.11 -10.47 9.23
C GLU A 261 10.19 -9.92 8.30
#